data_0c89fc9efdb5801dfe915119e236f7b6
#
_entry.id   0c89fc9efdb5801dfe915119e236f7b6
#
_cell.length_a   1.000
_cell.length_b   1.000
_cell.length_c   1.000
_cell.angle_alpha   90.00
_cell.angle_beta   90.00
_cell.angle_gamma   90.00
#
_symmetry.space_group_name_H-M   'P 1'
#
loop_
_entity.id
_entity.type
_entity.pdbx_description
1 polymer ?
#
loop_
_entity_poly.entity_id
_entity_poly.type
_entity_poly.pdbx_seq_one_letter_code
_entity_poly.pdbx_strand_id
1 'polypeptide(L)'
;MKYLLEIAKKEKLLVIIYITLGISIELLNSFSANYYQNLIDRFNNGTISFCIIFIYGAVLITLSLLRYIDEYPGRKLEHSFFLDLKLKALEKMSKIDYLEYQKLGTGKLIQKIENGANAGRNIFFNFLLVVVRKIIPSILFSMVFIYRIDKKVMFTILIGYFIVFIITNLLIKALYQIKEHILINEERMNHFLVRGFVEMVVFRVNKRFKYEIRQSESAKKKIIDSKVKMTLIHEAFFTIFSLIVTFIKIVTIVYGWKTKTISIGSIIALITLLDNAYTPIAIFNVLYIQFKLDKAAYKRYTDILELNNDGQLLAGKEVNLMYGNIEFNEISFLYNNKREIFNKLSLSIKSGEKVAIVGESGSGKSTLIKLLIGLLKPSEGAIFIDDYNLLEMNLNSYYNYVTYVSQDSPIFDGTLRENIVFGKTIKSNDIIEVLEKVGLKNLYLKLEAGLDTKLGEKGTTLSGGEKQRLALARLWFSDAKIIILDEATSALDNITEEKVMLNVMEFLKDKTTIMIAHRFNSIKNVENIIVLKEGSIIGSGSFKKLLDDN
;
A
#
# COMPACT_ATOMS: atom_id res chain seq x y z
N MET A 1 -3.09 -7.76 13.65
CA MET A 1 -4.44 -7.66 14.28
C MET A 1 -4.75 -6.26 14.83
N LYS A 2 -3.79 -5.57 15.47
CA LYS A 2 -3.98 -4.21 16.01
C LYS A 2 -4.62 -3.23 15.02
N TYR A 3 -4.05 -3.11 13.81
CA TYR A 3 -4.54 -2.17 12.80
C TYR A 3 -5.93 -2.52 12.24
N LEU A 4 -6.27 -3.82 12.13
CA LEU A 4 -7.62 -4.23 11.72
C LEU A 4 -8.67 -3.85 12.76
N LEU A 5 -8.36 -4.03 14.05
CA LEU A 5 -9.25 -3.63 15.14
C LEU A 5 -9.40 -2.10 15.25
N GLU A 6 -8.34 -1.35 14.93
CA GLU A 6 -8.39 0.11 14.90
C GLU A 6 -9.36 0.62 13.80
N ILE A 7 -9.29 0.04 12.59
CA ILE A 7 -10.23 0.37 11.50
C ILE A 7 -11.65 -0.07 11.87
N ALA A 8 -11.81 -1.27 12.43
CA ALA A 8 -13.12 -1.75 12.89
C ALA A 8 -13.76 -0.85 13.95
N LYS A 9 -12.95 -0.24 14.82
CA LYS A 9 -13.44 0.73 15.82
C LYS A 9 -13.96 2.04 15.21
N LYS A 10 -13.40 2.49 14.08
CA LYS A 10 -13.93 3.67 13.36
C LYS A 10 -15.35 3.43 12.87
N GLU A 11 -15.62 2.23 12.36
CA GLU A 11 -16.91 1.81 11.80
C GLU A 11 -17.70 0.88 12.74
N LYS A 12 -17.51 1.00 14.08
CA LYS A 12 -18.05 0.05 15.07
C LYS A 12 -19.54 -0.20 14.94
N LEU A 13 -20.32 0.85 14.69
CA LEU A 13 -21.77 0.74 14.55
C LEU A 13 -22.16 -0.14 13.36
N LEU A 14 -21.48 0.09 12.23
CA LEU A 14 -21.73 -0.68 11.00
C LEU A 14 -21.34 -2.15 11.16
N VAL A 15 -20.22 -2.42 11.87
CA VAL A 15 -19.77 -3.78 12.20
C VAL A 15 -20.80 -4.50 13.08
N ILE A 16 -21.34 -3.83 14.11
CA ILE A 16 -22.36 -4.39 15.00
C ILE A 16 -23.64 -4.69 14.21
N ILE A 17 -24.13 -3.74 13.40
CA ILE A 17 -25.31 -3.93 12.54
C ILE A 17 -25.09 -5.13 11.61
N TYR A 18 -23.96 -5.22 10.96
CA TYR A 18 -23.64 -6.30 10.02
C TYR A 18 -23.58 -7.67 10.71
N ILE A 19 -23.04 -7.75 11.92
CA ILE A 19 -23.02 -9.01 12.72
C ILE A 19 -24.43 -9.37 13.16
N THR A 20 -25.20 -8.44 13.71
CA THR A 20 -26.55 -8.70 14.21
C THR A 20 -27.51 -9.12 13.10
N LEU A 21 -27.46 -8.47 11.93
CA LEU A 21 -28.23 -8.88 10.75
C LEU A 21 -27.85 -10.29 10.30
N GLY A 22 -26.57 -10.64 10.24
CA GLY A 22 -26.13 -11.97 9.87
C GLY A 22 -26.63 -13.05 10.82
N ILE A 23 -26.52 -12.82 12.14
CA ILE A 23 -27.05 -13.75 13.17
C ILE A 23 -28.56 -13.90 13.03
N SER A 24 -29.30 -12.81 12.82
CA SER A 24 -30.75 -12.81 12.64
C SER A 24 -31.18 -13.60 11.39
N ILE A 25 -30.44 -13.45 10.28
CA ILE A 25 -30.66 -14.20 9.05
C ILE A 25 -30.51 -15.72 9.30
N GLU A 26 -29.43 -16.14 9.99
CA GLU A 26 -29.20 -17.56 10.26
C GLU A 26 -30.20 -18.15 11.24
N LEU A 27 -30.64 -17.35 12.22
CA LEU A 27 -31.75 -17.74 13.11
C LEU A 27 -33.04 -17.97 12.33
N LEU A 28 -33.44 -17.02 11.49
CA LEU A 28 -34.63 -17.11 10.65
C LEU A 28 -34.54 -18.25 9.63
N ASN A 29 -33.37 -18.53 9.07
CA ASN A 29 -33.15 -19.70 8.20
C ASN A 29 -33.49 -21.01 8.94
N SER A 30 -32.94 -21.19 10.13
CA SER A 30 -33.17 -22.38 10.94
C SER A 30 -34.63 -22.47 11.43
N PHE A 31 -35.21 -21.31 11.79
CA PHE A 31 -36.61 -21.22 12.18
C PHE A 31 -37.56 -21.55 11.01
N SER A 32 -37.26 -21.08 9.80
CA SER A 32 -38.08 -21.38 8.62
C SER A 32 -38.14 -22.87 8.32
N ALA A 33 -37.01 -23.59 8.48
CA ALA A 33 -36.96 -25.04 8.32
C ALA A 33 -37.84 -25.77 9.34
N ASN A 34 -37.80 -25.33 10.61
CA ASN A 34 -38.66 -25.89 11.67
C ASN A 34 -40.15 -25.55 11.48
N TYR A 35 -40.45 -24.33 10.99
CA TYR A 35 -41.82 -23.94 10.70
C TYR A 35 -42.38 -24.69 9.48
N TYR A 36 -41.56 -24.97 8.49
CA TYR A 36 -41.89 -25.81 7.33
C TYR A 36 -42.26 -27.24 7.74
N GLN A 37 -41.60 -27.80 8.77
CA GLN A 37 -42.01 -29.04 9.42
C GLN A 37 -43.46 -28.99 9.85
N ASN A 38 -43.82 -27.98 10.66
CA ASN A 38 -45.19 -27.83 11.18
C ASN A 38 -46.22 -27.68 10.06
N LEU A 39 -45.86 -27.00 8.98
CA LEU A 39 -46.73 -26.82 7.81
C LEU A 39 -47.03 -28.16 7.14
N ILE A 40 -45.98 -28.98 6.89
CA ILE A 40 -46.11 -30.29 6.25
C ILE A 40 -46.89 -31.27 7.13
N ASP A 41 -46.62 -31.31 8.44
CA ASP A 41 -47.31 -32.22 9.36
C ASP A 41 -48.80 -31.89 9.45
N ARG A 42 -49.18 -30.61 9.48
CA ARG A 42 -50.59 -30.17 9.48
C ARG A 42 -51.26 -30.39 8.13
N PHE A 43 -50.51 -30.25 7.02
CA PHE A 43 -51.02 -30.57 5.68
C PHE A 43 -51.39 -32.06 5.60
N ASN A 44 -50.46 -32.92 6.06
CA ASN A 44 -50.68 -34.38 6.05
C ASN A 44 -51.85 -34.83 6.96
N ASN A 45 -52.08 -34.11 8.06
CA ASN A 45 -53.18 -34.37 8.99
C ASN A 45 -54.48 -33.66 8.61
N GLY A 46 -54.55 -32.96 7.47
CA GLY A 46 -55.74 -32.22 7.05
C GLY A 46 -56.12 -31.03 7.94
N THR A 47 -55.21 -30.55 8.78
CA THR A 47 -55.47 -29.48 9.78
C THR A 47 -54.80 -28.15 9.40
N ILE A 48 -54.45 -28.01 8.14
CA ILE A 48 -53.80 -26.79 7.67
C ILE A 48 -54.76 -25.59 7.71
N SER A 49 -54.26 -24.43 8.14
CA SER A 49 -55.01 -23.18 8.09
C SER A 49 -54.28 -22.14 7.24
N PHE A 50 -55.03 -21.22 6.65
CA PHE A 50 -54.47 -20.12 5.86
C PHE A 50 -53.46 -19.27 6.66
N CYS A 51 -53.71 -19.09 7.97
CA CYS A 51 -52.82 -18.35 8.86
C CYS A 51 -51.41 -18.95 8.91
N ILE A 52 -51.28 -20.28 8.91
CA ILE A 52 -49.98 -20.96 8.97
C ILE A 52 -49.19 -20.74 7.66
N ILE A 53 -49.89 -20.82 6.52
CA ILE A 53 -49.28 -20.54 5.22
C ILE A 53 -48.81 -19.07 5.14
N PHE A 54 -49.67 -18.14 5.62
CA PHE A 54 -49.36 -16.72 5.63
C PHE A 54 -48.14 -16.40 6.50
N ILE A 55 -48.05 -16.97 7.73
CA ILE A 55 -46.88 -16.77 8.60
C ILE A 55 -45.61 -17.32 7.95
N TYR A 56 -45.67 -18.51 7.34
CA TYR A 56 -44.53 -19.06 6.63
C TYR A 56 -44.08 -18.15 5.49
N GLY A 57 -45.02 -17.67 4.68
CA GLY A 57 -44.74 -16.70 3.62
C GLY A 57 -44.12 -15.40 4.16
N ALA A 58 -44.64 -14.87 5.26
CA ALA A 58 -44.10 -13.69 5.92
C ALA A 58 -42.63 -13.89 6.38
N VAL A 59 -42.31 -15.07 6.95
CA VAL A 59 -40.93 -15.41 7.35
C VAL A 59 -39.98 -15.41 6.13
N LEU A 60 -40.39 -16.02 5.02
CA LEU A 60 -39.58 -16.06 3.81
C LEU A 60 -39.37 -14.66 3.19
N ILE A 61 -40.42 -13.83 3.17
CA ILE A 61 -40.33 -12.44 2.71
C ILE A 61 -39.38 -11.64 3.61
N THR A 62 -39.54 -11.73 4.92
CA THR A 62 -38.69 -11.06 5.91
C THR A 62 -37.23 -11.47 5.72
N LEU A 63 -36.98 -12.75 5.51
CA LEU A 63 -35.63 -13.28 5.28
C LEU A 63 -34.99 -12.70 3.98
N SER A 64 -35.79 -12.59 2.91
CA SER A 64 -35.34 -11.99 1.65
C SER A 64 -35.05 -10.50 1.82
N LEU A 65 -35.88 -9.76 2.55
CA LEU A 65 -35.67 -8.35 2.85
C LEU A 65 -34.41 -8.12 3.72
N LEU A 66 -34.23 -8.95 4.75
CA LEU A 66 -33.03 -8.86 5.60
C LEU A 66 -31.76 -9.13 4.83
N ARG A 67 -31.75 -10.08 3.90
CA ARG A 67 -30.59 -10.34 3.02
C ARG A 67 -30.28 -9.14 2.14
N TYR A 68 -31.29 -8.45 1.63
CA TYR A 68 -31.10 -7.23 0.84
C TYR A 68 -30.54 -6.08 1.71
N ILE A 69 -31.11 -5.88 2.90
CA ILE A 69 -30.66 -4.84 3.84
C ILE A 69 -29.20 -5.10 4.29
N ASP A 70 -28.83 -6.37 4.46
CA ASP A 70 -27.48 -6.80 4.86
C ASP A 70 -26.39 -6.47 3.84
N GLU A 71 -26.76 -6.31 2.56
CA GLU A 71 -25.79 -6.05 1.49
C GLU A 71 -25.11 -4.68 1.65
N TYR A 72 -25.85 -3.65 2.07
CA TYR A 72 -25.29 -2.29 2.21
C TYR A 72 -24.18 -2.20 3.28
N PRO A 73 -24.38 -2.61 4.55
CA PRO A 73 -23.31 -2.58 5.55
C PRO A 73 -22.15 -3.49 5.17
N GLY A 74 -22.44 -4.63 4.52
CA GLY A 74 -21.43 -5.56 4.04
C GLY A 74 -20.49 -4.91 3.03
N ARG A 75 -21.03 -4.37 1.95
CA ARG A 75 -20.21 -3.75 0.88
C ARG A 75 -19.49 -2.50 1.36
N LYS A 76 -20.16 -1.67 2.14
CA LYS A 76 -19.51 -0.46 2.68
C LYS A 76 -18.31 -0.82 3.55
N LEU A 77 -18.43 -1.77 4.47
CA LEU A 77 -17.32 -2.24 5.31
C LEU A 77 -16.20 -2.87 4.48
N GLU A 78 -16.53 -3.70 3.50
CA GLU A 78 -15.54 -4.37 2.65
C GLU A 78 -14.64 -3.38 1.93
N HIS A 79 -15.24 -2.36 1.29
CA HIS A 79 -14.49 -1.35 0.55
C HIS A 79 -13.76 -0.37 1.48
N SER A 80 -14.39 0.06 2.58
CA SER A 80 -13.78 0.95 3.56
C SER A 80 -12.51 0.34 4.14
N PHE A 81 -12.55 -0.92 4.57
CA PHE A 81 -11.37 -1.60 5.13
C PHE A 81 -10.18 -1.64 4.19
N PHE A 82 -10.43 -1.97 2.93
CA PHE A 82 -9.37 -2.03 1.93
C PHE A 82 -8.72 -0.67 1.69
N LEU A 83 -9.54 0.37 1.53
CA LEU A 83 -9.07 1.74 1.27
C LEU A 83 -8.38 2.35 2.50
N ASP A 84 -8.93 2.14 3.69
CA ASP A 84 -8.33 2.61 4.94
C ASP A 84 -6.94 2.00 5.20
N LEU A 85 -6.74 0.73 4.87
CA LEU A 85 -5.42 0.12 4.94
C LEU A 85 -4.45 0.76 3.95
N LYS A 86 -4.88 1.08 2.73
CA LYS A 86 -4.02 1.78 1.75
C LYS A 86 -3.66 3.20 2.23
N LEU A 87 -4.64 3.95 2.75
CA LEU A 87 -4.41 5.27 3.31
C LEU A 87 -3.45 5.23 4.51
N LYS A 88 -3.59 4.23 5.37
CA LYS A 88 -2.68 4.04 6.51
C LYS A 88 -1.24 3.76 6.07
N ALA A 89 -1.05 3.02 4.98
CA ALA A 89 0.27 2.82 4.41
C ALA A 89 0.85 4.12 3.82
N LEU A 90 0.04 4.93 3.15
CA LEU A 90 0.45 6.23 2.63
C LEU A 90 0.83 7.20 3.78
N GLU A 91 0.02 7.24 4.84
CA GLU A 91 0.33 8.01 6.06
C GLU A 91 1.64 7.55 6.70
N LYS A 92 1.91 6.23 6.71
CA LYS A 92 3.20 5.71 7.19
C LYS A 92 4.35 6.17 6.30
N MET A 93 4.19 6.15 4.98
CA MET A 93 5.24 6.60 4.05
C MET A 93 5.62 8.07 4.25
N SER A 94 4.67 8.93 4.61
CA SER A 94 4.96 10.34 4.89
C SER A 94 5.77 10.58 6.18
N LYS A 95 5.94 9.56 7.02
CA LYS A 95 6.59 9.66 8.35
C LYS A 95 7.80 8.75 8.50
N ILE A 96 8.09 7.90 7.50
CA ILE A 96 9.14 6.89 7.59
C ILE A 96 10.53 7.52 7.55
N ASP A 97 11.48 6.92 8.28
CA ASP A 97 12.90 7.24 8.18
C ASP A 97 13.44 7.02 6.76
N TYR A 98 14.27 7.95 6.29
CA TYR A 98 14.76 7.93 4.91
C TYR A 98 15.63 6.70 4.58
N LEU A 99 16.47 6.23 5.51
CA LEU A 99 17.29 5.04 5.30
C LEU A 99 16.45 3.77 5.23
N GLU A 100 15.37 3.69 6.03
CA GLU A 100 14.41 2.60 5.93
C GLU A 100 13.65 2.63 4.59
N TYR A 101 13.23 3.81 4.13
CA TYR A 101 12.59 3.99 2.81
C TYR A 101 13.49 3.52 1.67
N GLN A 102 14.78 3.87 1.67
CA GLN A 102 15.72 3.45 0.62
C GLN A 102 15.85 1.93 0.46
N LYS A 103 15.70 1.17 1.56
CA LYS A 103 15.78 -0.30 1.53
C LYS A 103 14.58 -0.96 0.85
N LEU A 104 13.43 -0.27 0.74
CA LEU A 104 12.16 -0.90 0.33
C LEU A 104 12.04 -1.15 -1.17
N GLY A 105 12.55 -0.27 -2.02
CA GLY A 105 12.38 -0.32 -3.47
C GLY A 105 10.92 -0.07 -3.90
N THR A 106 10.68 1.01 -4.65
CA THR A 106 9.32 1.55 -4.90
C THR A 106 8.34 0.56 -5.53
N GLY A 107 8.76 -0.21 -6.53
CA GLY A 107 7.86 -1.16 -7.22
C GLY A 107 7.41 -2.32 -6.33
N LYS A 108 8.33 -2.85 -5.51
CA LYS A 108 8.01 -3.91 -4.54
C LYS A 108 7.13 -3.41 -3.39
N LEU A 109 7.28 -2.12 -3.03
CA LEU A 109 6.52 -1.49 -1.97
C LEU A 109 5.03 -1.39 -2.32
N ILE A 110 4.71 -0.86 -3.52
CA ILE A 110 3.32 -0.75 -4.00
C ILE A 110 2.63 -2.12 -4.00
N GLN A 111 3.31 -3.14 -4.52
CA GLN A 111 2.77 -4.50 -4.56
C GLN A 111 2.55 -5.09 -3.14
N LYS A 112 3.48 -4.85 -2.21
CA LYS A 112 3.31 -5.29 -0.81
C LYS A 112 2.14 -4.60 -0.12
N ILE A 113 1.93 -3.30 -0.36
CA ILE A 113 0.80 -2.55 0.19
C ILE A 113 -0.51 -3.07 -0.39
N GLU A 114 -0.61 -3.26 -1.70
CA GLU A 114 -1.81 -3.77 -2.37
C GLU A 114 -2.19 -5.17 -1.87
N ASN A 115 -1.22 -6.10 -1.89
CA ASN A 115 -1.44 -7.47 -1.43
C ASN A 115 -1.76 -7.53 0.06
N GLY A 116 -1.10 -6.70 0.87
CA GLY A 116 -1.32 -6.64 2.31
C GLY A 116 -2.65 -6.04 2.70
N ALA A 117 -3.10 -4.99 2.02
CA ALA A 117 -4.42 -4.40 2.22
C ALA A 117 -5.53 -5.38 1.85
N ASN A 118 -5.41 -6.08 0.70
CA ASN A 118 -6.32 -7.15 0.31
C ASN A 118 -6.35 -8.28 1.35
N ALA A 119 -5.19 -8.71 1.82
CA ALA A 119 -5.07 -9.75 2.83
C ALA A 119 -5.70 -9.32 4.16
N GLY A 120 -5.48 -8.08 4.59
CA GLY A 120 -6.12 -7.52 5.79
C GLY A 120 -7.64 -7.50 5.70
N ARG A 121 -8.19 -7.05 4.55
CA ARG A 121 -9.62 -7.11 4.25
C ARG A 121 -10.13 -8.56 4.33
N ASN A 122 -9.48 -9.51 3.67
CA ASN A 122 -9.89 -10.91 3.67
C ASN A 122 -9.87 -11.53 5.05
N ILE A 123 -8.84 -11.26 5.87
CA ILE A 123 -8.76 -11.74 7.25
C ILE A 123 -9.95 -11.25 8.06
N PHE A 124 -10.24 -9.96 8.00
CA PHE A 124 -11.31 -9.39 8.83
C PHE A 124 -12.69 -9.72 8.28
N PHE A 125 -12.93 -9.43 7.00
CA PHE A 125 -14.25 -9.53 6.39
C PHE A 125 -14.59 -10.96 5.98
N ASN A 126 -13.74 -11.61 5.16
CA ASN A 126 -14.06 -12.93 4.60
C ASN A 126 -13.82 -14.09 5.56
N PHE A 127 -13.00 -13.88 6.62
CA PHE A 127 -12.79 -14.94 7.62
C PHE A 127 -13.46 -14.60 8.95
N LEU A 128 -13.00 -13.59 9.69
CA LEU A 128 -13.49 -13.34 11.06
C LEU A 128 -14.99 -13.03 11.10
N LEU A 129 -15.47 -12.11 10.25
CA LEU A 129 -16.89 -11.75 10.23
C LEU A 129 -17.75 -12.90 9.73
N VAL A 130 -17.32 -13.65 8.70
CA VAL A 130 -18.08 -14.81 8.20
C VAL A 130 -18.19 -15.89 9.27
N VAL A 131 -17.12 -16.17 10.01
CA VAL A 131 -17.15 -17.14 11.12
C VAL A 131 -18.15 -16.71 12.20
N VAL A 132 -18.10 -15.46 12.65
CA VAL A 132 -18.91 -14.95 13.76
C VAL A 132 -20.39 -14.79 13.38
N ARG A 133 -20.68 -14.26 12.18
CA ARG A 133 -22.03 -13.88 11.79
C ARG A 133 -22.81 -14.98 11.03
N LYS A 134 -22.11 -15.95 10.44
CA LYS A 134 -22.71 -16.98 9.59
C LYS A 134 -22.40 -18.39 10.08
N ILE A 135 -21.11 -18.78 10.14
CA ILE A 135 -20.72 -20.16 10.42
C ILE A 135 -21.18 -20.61 11.82
N ILE A 136 -20.76 -19.90 12.87
CA ILE A 136 -21.13 -20.25 14.25
C ILE A 136 -22.65 -20.21 14.47
N PRO A 137 -23.38 -19.13 14.10
CA PRO A 137 -24.83 -19.09 14.30
C PRO A 137 -25.58 -20.17 13.52
N SER A 138 -25.22 -20.43 12.26
CA SER A 138 -25.86 -21.46 11.44
C SER A 138 -25.77 -22.85 12.09
N ILE A 139 -24.57 -23.22 12.57
CA ILE A 139 -24.36 -24.49 13.27
C ILE A 139 -25.13 -24.53 14.57
N LEU A 140 -25.04 -23.49 15.41
CA LEU A 140 -25.68 -23.44 16.72
C LEU A 140 -27.21 -23.53 16.61
N PHE A 141 -27.82 -22.71 15.76
CA PHE A 141 -29.27 -22.71 15.60
C PHE A 141 -29.77 -24.01 14.98
N SER A 142 -29.09 -24.53 13.96
CA SER A 142 -29.46 -25.83 13.38
C SER A 142 -29.40 -26.95 14.43
N MET A 143 -28.35 -27.00 15.24
CA MET A 143 -28.22 -28.02 16.29
C MET A 143 -29.29 -27.91 17.39
N VAL A 144 -29.68 -26.69 17.78
CA VAL A 144 -30.76 -26.47 18.74
C VAL A 144 -32.11 -27.01 18.21
N PHE A 145 -32.43 -26.73 16.94
CA PHE A 145 -33.65 -27.23 16.33
C PHE A 145 -33.62 -28.74 16.10
N ILE A 146 -32.48 -29.31 15.66
CA ILE A 146 -32.30 -30.77 15.52
C ILE A 146 -32.50 -31.48 16.88
N TYR A 147 -31.89 -30.94 17.95
CA TYR A 147 -32.04 -31.48 19.30
C TYR A 147 -33.53 -31.54 19.77
N ARG A 148 -34.32 -30.51 19.41
CA ARG A 148 -35.75 -30.46 19.74
C ARG A 148 -36.56 -31.50 18.97
N ILE A 149 -36.16 -31.85 17.76
CA ILE A 149 -36.84 -32.86 16.93
C ILE A 149 -36.46 -34.28 17.40
N ASP A 150 -35.15 -34.58 17.43
CA ASP A 150 -34.65 -35.88 17.86
C ASP A 150 -33.20 -35.82 18.37
N LYS A 151 -33.00 -36.26 19.62
CA LYS A 151 -31.70 -36.27 20.29
C LYS A 151 -30.70 -37.25 19.67
N LYS A 152 -31.18 -38.41 19.16
CA LYS A 152 -30.30 -39.43 18.56
C LYS A 152 -29.75 -38.96 17.22
N VAL A 153 -30.59 -38.29 16.43
CA VAL A 153 -30.13 -37.68 15.17
C VAL A 153 -29.06 -36.63 15.43
N MET A 154 -29.23 -35.79 16.46
CA MET A 154 -28.18 -34.82 16.85
C MET A 154 -26.86 -35.51 17.16
N PHE A 155 -26.88 -36.64 17.89
CA PHE A 155 -25.67 -37.38 18.23
C PHE A 155 -24.96 -37.96 16.99
N THR A 156 -25.72 -38.46 16.02
CA THR A 156 -25.21 -38.93 14.73
C THR A 156 -24.50 -37.83 13.95
N ILE A 157 -25.05 -36.60 13.99
CA ILE A 157 -24.45 -35.43 13.34
C ILE A 157 -23.13 -35.04 14.01
N LEU A 158 -23.04 -35.09 15.34
CA LEU A 158 -21.80 -34.81 16.07
C LEU A 158 -20.70 -35.79 15.71
N ILE A 159 -21.01 -37.07 15.53
CA ILE A 159 -20.05 -38.07 15.04
C ILE A 159 -19.60 -37.71 13.63
N GLY A 160 -20.52 -37.36 12.75
CA GLY A 160 -20.18 -36.88 11.40
C GLY A 160 -19.26 -35.65 11.39
N TYR A 161 -19.48 -34.70 12.28
CA TYR A 161 -18.60 -33.56 12.47
C TYR A 161 -17.15 -33.96 12.85
N PHE A 162 -17.02 -34.91 13.76
CA PHE A 162 -15.74 -35.40 14.21
C PHE A 162 -14.95 -36.07 13.05
N ILE A 163 -15.65 -36.88 12.23
CA ILE A 163 -15.05 -37.50 11.04
C ILE A 163 -14.60 -36.43 10.04
N VAL A 164 -15.44 -35.46 9.72
CA VAL A 164 -15.11 -34.36 8.81
C VAL A 164 -13.94 -33.55 9.33
N PHE A 165 -13.88 -33.28 10.65
CA PHE A 165 -12.77 -32.55 11.27
C PHE A 165 -11.42 -33.26 11.09
N ILE A 166 -11.39 -34.59 11.27
CA ILE A 166 -10.16 -35.40 11.04
C ILE A 166 -9.72 -35.30 9.59
N ILE A 167 -10.63 -35.55 8.63
CA ILE A 167 -10.34 -35.51 7.19
C ILE A 167 -9.82 -34.12 6.80
N THR A 168 -10.45 -33.07 7.30
CA THR A 168 -10.07 -31.70 7.07
C THR A 168 -8.64 -31.41 7.51
N ASN A 169 -8.26 -31.80 8.73
CA ASN A 169 -6.91 -31.54 9.25
C ASN A 169 -5.83 -32.24 8.43
N LEU A 170 -6.09 -33.44 7.92
CA LEU A 170 -5.18 -34.17 7.05
C LEU A 170 -4.94 -33.43 5.73
N LEU A 171 -5.98 -32.86 5.15
CA LEU A 171 -5.92 -32.19 3.84
C LEU A 171 -5.36 -30.75 3.90
N ILE A 172 -5.59 -30.04 5.00
CA ILE A 172 -5.11 -28.63 5.14
C ILE A 172 -3.61 -28.51 4.90
N LYS A 173 -2.80 -29.42 5.43
CA LYS A 173 -1.34 -29.38 5.28
C LYS A 173 -0.92 -29.52 3.81
N ALA A 174 -1.53 -30.46 3.09
CA ALA A 174 -1.24 -30.68 1.67
C ALA A 174 -1.67 -29.50 0.81
N LEU A 175 -2.87 -28.96 1.04
CA LEU A 175 -3.39 -27.81 0.32
C LEU A 175 -2.54 -26.55 0.56
N TYR A 176 -2.08 -26.34 1.80
CA TYR A 176 -1.20 -25.22 2.12
C TYR A 176 0.11 -25.27 1.34
N GLN A 177 0.77 -26.45 1.29
CA GLN A 177 2.02 -26.61 0.53
C GLN A 177 1.83 -26.34 -0.96
N ILE A 178 0.76 -26.87 -1.57
CA ILE A 178 0.45 -26.63 -2.99
C ILE A 178 0.22 -25.15 -3.25
N LYS A 179 -0.52 -24.46 -2.37
CA LYS A 179 -0.79 -23.03 -2.52
C LYS A 179 0.47 -22.18 -2.38
N GLU A 180 1.37 -22.53 -1.48
CA GLU A 180 2.68 -21.87 -1.35
C GLU A 180 3.50 -22.01 -2.65
N HIS A 181 3.52 -23.19 -3.26
CA HIS A 181 4.15 -23.40 -4.57
C HIS A 181 3.52 -22.55 -5.68
N ILE A 182 2.21 -22.38 -5.67
CA ILE A 182 1.51 -21.50 -6.63
C ILE A 182 2.01 -20.06 -6.44
N LEU A 183 2.03 -19.55 -5.22
CA LEU A 183 2.45 -18.16 -4.93
C LEU A 183 3.89 -17.90 -5.35
N ILE A 184 4.82 -18.79 -5.05
CA ILE A 184 6.24 -18.67 -5.45
C ILE A 184 6.37 -18.58 -6.98
N ASN A 185 5.63 -19.40 -7.71
CA ASN A 185 5.69 -19.36 -9.17
C ASN A 185 4.93 -18.16 -9.77
N GLU A 186 3.85 -17.67 -9.14
CA GLU A 186 3.18 -16.43 -9.52
C GLU A 186 4.10 -15.20 -9.30
N GLU A 187 4.81 -15.12 -8.17
CA GLU A 187 5.83 -14.09 -7.92
C GLU A 187 6.94 -14.15 -8.98
N ARG A 188 7.42 -15.35 -9.30
CA ARG A 188 8.45 -15.56 -10.34
C ARG A 188 7.95 -15.12 -11.73
N MET A 189 6.75 -15.49 -12.10
CA MET A 189 6.14 -15.08 -13.38
C MET A 189 5.98 -13.55 -13.45
N ASN A 190 5.45 -12.94 -12.39
CA ASN A 190 5.30 -11.49 -12.30
C ASN A 190 6.66 -10.76 -12.38
N HIS A 191 7.70 -11.31 -11.77
CA HIS A 191 9.05 -10.74 -11.89
C HIS A 191 9.51 -10.67 -13.35
N PHE A 192 9.32 -11.73 -14.14
CA PHE A 192 9.69 -11.74 -15.57
C PHE A 192 8.83 -10.77 -16.37
N LEU A 193 7.52 -10.69 -16.11
CA LEU A 193 6.61 -9.76 -16.78
C LEU A 193 6.98 -8.30 -16.50
N VAL A 194 7.12 -7.91 -15.24
CA VAL A 194 7.48 -6.54 -14.85
C VAL A 194 8.83 -6.15 -15.46
N ARG A 195 9.83 -7.04 -15.40
CA ARG A 195 11.14 -6.78 -16.00
C ARG A 195 11.05 -6.60 -17.51
N GLY A 196 10.24 -7.42 -18.20
CA GLY A 196 10.01 -7.29 -19.63
C GLY A 196 9.35 -5.96 -20.02
N PHE A 197 8.43 -5.45 -19.20
CA PHE A 197 7.79 -4.16 -19.46
C PHE A 197 8.71 -2.97 -19.16
N VAL A 198 9.40 -2.99 -18.02
CA VAL A 198 10.30 -1.90 -17.60
C VAL A 198 11.49 -1.77 -18.56
N GLU A 199 12.11 -2.89 -18.94
CA GLU A 199 13.30 -2.93 -19.77
C GLU A 199 12.98 -3.17 -21.26
N MET A 200 11.81 -2.78 -21.73
CA MET A 200 11.27 -3.12 -23.06
C MET A 200 12.27 -2.78 -24.18
N VAL A 201 12.84 -1.59 -24.18
CA VAL A 201 13.76 -1.14 -25.24
C VAL A 201 15.03 -1.98 -25.23
N VAL A 202 15.65 -2.16 -24.04
CA VAL A 202 16.89 -2.94 -23.87
C VAL A 202 16.66 -4.40 -24.30
N PHE A 203 15.54 -4.99 -23.90
CA PHE A 203 15.22 -6.38 -24.23
C PHE A 203 14.88 -6.59 -25.71
N ARG A 204 14.27 -5.58 -26.37
CA ARG A 204 13.99 -5.60 -27.80
C ARG A 204 15.30 -5.56 -28.61
N VAL A 205 16.17 -4.60 -28.32
CA VAL A 205 17.44 -4.45 -29.01
C VAL A 205 18.35 -5.66 -28.82
N ASN A 206 18.43 -6.21 -27.60
CA ASN A 206 19.26 -7.36 -27.27
C ASN A 206 18.56 -8.71 -27.52
N LYS A 207 17.39 -8.74 -28.17
CA LYS A 207 16.60 -9.95 -28.51
C LYS A 207 16.29 -10.86 -27.31
N ARG A 208 16.21 -10.29 -26.10
CA ARG A 208 16.06 -11.02 -24.84
C ARG A 208 14.63 -11.49 -24.57
N PHE A 209 13.61 -10.95 -25.23
CA PHE A 209 12.22 -11.31 -25.00
C PHE A 209 11.93 -12.81 -25.12
N LYS A 210 12.57 -13.51 -26.06
CA LYS A 210 12.40 -14.97 -26.19
C LYS A 210 12.78 -15.72 -24.92
N TYR A 211 13.83 -15.28 -24.22
CA TYR A 211 14.24 -15.86 -22.95
C TYR A 211 13.22 -15.59 -21.84
N GLU A 212 12.77 -14.33 -21.69
CA GLU A 212 11.80 -13.95 -20.67
C GLU A 212 10.45 -14.67 -20.86
N ILE A 213 9.98 -14.79 -22.11
CA ILE A 213 8.76 -15.53 -22.46
C ILE A 213 8.90 -17.02 -22.07
N ARG A 214 10.01 -17.68 -22.42
CA ARG A 214 10.24 -19.08 -22.04
C ARG A 214 10.25 -19.30 -20.53
N GLN A 215 10.87 -18.38 -19.77
CA GLN A 215 10.87 -18.44 -18.31
C GLN A 215 9.45 -18.25 -17.74
N SER A 216 8.69 -17.33 -18.31
CA SER A 216 7.28 -17.10 -17.95
C SER A 216 6.40 -18.32 -18.29
N GLU A 217 6.61 -18.96 -19.44
CA GLU A 217 5.92 -20.20 -19.83
C GLU A 217 6.22 -21.36 -18.87
N SER A 218 7.48 -21.52 -18.47
CA SER A 218 7.86 -22.53 -17.46
C SER A 218 7.16 -22.29 -16.12
N ALA A 219 7.12 -21.04 -15.65
CA ALA A 219 6.39 -20.66 -14.42
C ALA A 219 4.88 -20.90 -14.59
N LYS A 220 4.28 -20.49 -15.72
CA LYS A 220 2.88 -20.70 -16.08
C LYS A 220 2.50 -22.20 -15.99
N LYS A 221 3.30 -23.09 -16.57
CA LYS A 221 3.03 -24.54 -16.53
C LYS A 221 2.96 -25.03 -15.08
N LYS A 222 3.94 -24.67 -14.24
CA LYS A 222 3.96 -25.07 -12.82
C LYS A 222 2.77 -24.51 -12.04
N ILE A 223 2.34 -23.26 -12.34
CA ILE A 223 1.15 -22.66 -11.74
C ILE A 223 -0.09 -23.46 -12.13
N ILE A 224 -0.27 -23.76 -13.43
CA ILE A 224 -1.43 -24.51 -13.93
C ILE A 224 -1.48 -25.89 -13.27
N ASP A 225 -0.39 -26.67 -13.33
CA ASP A 225 -0.32 -28.02 -12.75
C ASP A 225 -0.66 -28.00 -11.25
N SER A 226 -0.12 -27.03 -10.52
CA SER A 226 -0.40 -26.86 -9.09
C SER A 226 -1.85 -26.41 -8.82
N LYS A 227 -2.42 -25.51 -9.62
CA LYS A 227 -3.83 -25.08 -9.50
C LYS A 227 -4.79 -26.23 -9.80
N VAL A 228 -4.54 -27.01 -10.86
CA VAL A 228 -5.33 -28.20 -11.19
C VAL A 228 -5.28 -29.21 -10.05
N LYS A 229 -4.07 -29.53 -9.54
CA LYS A 229 -3.91 -30.44 -8.41
C LYS A 229 -4.65 -29.96 -7.17
N MET A 230 -4.58 -28.66 -6.87
CA MET A 230 -5.31 -28.06 -5.75
C MET A 230 -6.82 -28.19 -5.93
N THR A 231 -7.34 -27.89 -7.12
CA THR A 231 -8.77 -28.02 -7.42
C THR A 231 -9.24 -29.46 -7.29
N LEU A 232 -8.48 -30.44 -7.84
CA LEU A 232 -8.84 -31.85 -7.72
C LEU A 232 -8.89 -32.32 -6.25
N ILE A 233 -7.97 -31.88 -5.40
CA ILE A 233 -8.00 -32.18 -3.97
C ILE A 233 -9.22 -31.54 -3.29
N HIS A 234 -9.58 -30.30 -3.65
CA HIS A 234 -10.78 -29.65 -3.16
C HIS A 234 -12.05 -30.39 -3.57
N GLU A 235 -12.17 -30.74 -4.85
CA GLU A 235 -13.33 -31.48 -5.37
C GLU A 235 -13.45 -32.87 -4.74
N ALA A 236 -12.33 -33.59 -4.57
CA ALA A 236 -12.32 -34.87 -3.85
C ALA A 236 -12.81 -34.70 -2.40
N PHE A 237 -12.35 -33.63 -1.72
CA PHE A 237 -12.84 -33.32 -0.36
C PHE A 237 -14.33 -33.04 -0.34
N PHE A 238 -14.84 -32.17 -1.22
CA PHE A 238 -16.26 -31.86 -1.30
C PHE A 238 -17.10 -33.08 -1.66
N THR A 239 -16.59 -33.96 -2.52
CA THR A 239 -17.27 -35.20 -2.89
C THR A 239 -17.36 -36.15 -1.68
N ILE A 240 -16.26 -36.41 -0.97
CA ILE A 240 -16.26 -37.24 0.26
C ILE A 240 -17.19 -36.64 1.31
N PHE A 241 -17.11 -35.32 1.51
CA PHE A 241 -17.97 -34.60 2.42
C PHE A 241 -19.45 -34.77 2.07
N SER A 242 -19.81 -34.58 0.79
CA SER A 242 -21.19 -34.77 0.30
C SER A 242 -21.69 -36.20 0.49
N LEU A 243 -20.81 -37.21 0.25
CA LEU A 243 -21.15 -38.60 0.50
C LEU A 243 -21.43 -38.88 1.99
N ILE A 244 -20.63 -38.33 2.92
CA ILE A 244 -20.86 -38.45 4.37
C ILE A 244 -22.21 -37.83 4.75
N VAL A 245 -22.47 -36.60 4.27
CA VAL A 245 -23.75 -35.90 4.56
C VAL A 245 -24.93 -36.69 3.99
N THR A 246 -24.80 -37.19 2.75
CA THR A 246 -25.84 -38.02 2.11
C THR A 246 -26.09 -39.32 2.89
N PHE A 247 -25.03 -39.98 3.34
CA PHE A 247 -25.14 -41.16 4.18
C PHE A 247 -25.90 -40.87 5.48
N ILE A 248 -25.57 -39.76 6.17
CA ILE A 248 -26.29 -39.35 7.39
C ILE A 248 -27.75 -39.04 7.09
N LYS A 249 -28.09 -38.40 5.98
CA LYS A 249 -29.48 -38.16 5.55
C LYS A 249 -30.22 -39.47 5.33
N ILE A 250 -29.62 -40.44 4.63
CA ILE A 250 -30.21 -41.77 4.39
C ILE A 250 -30.45 -42.49 5.73
N VAL A 251 -29.45 -42.51 6.62
CA VAL A 251 -29.60 -43.09 7.97
C VAL A 251 -30.73 -42.44 8.76
N THR A 252 -30.86 -41.10 8.67
CA THR A 252 -31.95 -40.37 9.34
C THR A 252 -33.32 -40.74 8.78
N ILE A 253 -33.44 -40.88 7.46
CA ILE A 253 -34.70 -41.33 6.82
C ILE A 253 -35.06 -42.74 7.22
N VAL A 254 -34.11 -43.70 7.14
CA VAL A 254 -34.30 -45.10 7.51
C VAL A 254 -34.66 -45.22 9.00
N TYR A 255 -34.00 -44.45 9.86
CA TYR A 255 -34.32 -44.39 11.29
C TYR A 255 -35.75 -43.92 11.52
N GLY A 256 -36.19 -42.82 10.89
CA GLY A 256 -37.54 -42.29 11.00
C GLY A 256 -38.60 -43.28 10.48
N TRP A 257 -38.34 -43.93 9.34
CA TRP A 257 -39.21 -44.96 8.78
C TRP A 257 -39.37 -46.18 9.71
N LYS A 258 -38.24 -46.67 10.28
CA LYS A 258 -38.26 -47.86 11.14
C LYS A 258 -38.90 -47.62 12.49
N THR A 259 -38.63 -46.47 13.09
CA THR A 259 -39.12 -46.16 14.44
C THR A 259 -40.56 -45.63 14.45
N LYS A 260 -41.03 -45.05 13.36
CA LYS A 260 -42.32 -44.35 13.22
C LYS A 260 -42.57 -43.28 14.29
N THR A 261 -41.51 -42.84 14.98
CA THR A 261 -41.56 -41.82 16.03
C THR A 261 -41.41 -40.39 15.48
N ILE A 262 -40.96 -40.27 14.25
CA ILE A 262 -40.64 -38.99 13.59
C ILE A 262 -41.66 -38.77 12.47
N SER A 263 -42.34 -37.61 12.45
CA SER A 263 -43.28 -37.22 11.40
C SER A 263 -42.56 -36.98 10.05
N ILE A 264 -43.32 -37.00 8.94
CA ILE A 264 -42.80 -36.70 7.60
C ILE A 264 -42.22 -35.28 7.55
N GLY A 265 -42.90 -34.30 8.13
CA GLY A 265 -42.40 -32.93 8.22
C GLY A 265 -41.13 -32.84 9.03
N SER A 266 -40.97 -33.62 10.12
CA SER A 266 -39.77 -33.69 10.91
C SER A 266 -38.57 -34.24 10.09
N ILE A 267 -38.78 -35.26 9.28
CA ILE A 267 -37.71 -35.81 8.39
C ILE A 267 -37.24 -34.75 7.41
N ILE A 268 -38.16 -34.02 6.77
CA ILE A 268 -37.83 -32.96 5.81
C ILE A 268 -37.06 -31.81 6.49
N ALA A 269 -37.52 -31.40 7.68
CA ALA A 269 -36.84 -30.38 8.46
C ALA A 269 -35.43 -30.82 8.89
N LEU A 270 -35.26 -32.07 9.33
CA LEU A 270 -33.96 -32.63 9.68
C LEU A 270 -33.00 -32.62 8.50
N ILE A 271 -33.43 -32.98 7.28
CA ILE A 271 -32.63 -32.92 6.06
C ILE A 271 -32.18 -31.50 5.78
N THR A 272 -33.07 -30.52 5.87
CA THR A 272 -32.75 -29.09 5.64
C THR A 272 -31.80 -28.54 6.71
N LEU A 273 -32.04 -28.85 7.97
CA LEU A 273 -31.20 -28.43 9.09
C LEU A 273 -29.81 -29.08 9.03
N LEU A 274 -29.73 -30.34 8.54
CA LEU A 274 -28.46 -31.00 8.24
C LEU A 274 -27.62 -30.21 7.22
N ASP A 275 -28.24 -29.77 6.13
CA ASP A 275 -27.55 -28.95 5.13
C ASP A 275 -27.07 -27.62 5.71
N ASN A 276 -27.92 -26.94 6.49
CA ASN A 276 -27.56 -25.69 7.15
C ASN A 276 -26.44 -25.87 8.19
N ALA A 277 -26.35 -27.03 8.83
CA ALA A 277 -25.30 -27.34 9.79
C ALA A 277 -23.96 -27.70 9.12
N TYR A 278 -24.00 -28.53 8.08
CA TYR A 278 -22.79 -29.07 7.46
C TYR A 278 -22.13 -28.14 6.42
N THR A 279 -22.90 -27.42 5.61
CA THR A 279 -22.37 -26.52 4.56
C THR A 279 -21.37 -25.50 5.10
N PRO A 280 -21.59 -24.82 6.25
CA PRO A 280 -20.63 -23.87 6.82
C PRO A 280 -19.27 -24.50 7.14
N ILE A 281 -19.23 -25.77 7.52
CA ILE A 281 -17.97 -26.49 7.84
C ILE A 281 -17.15 -26.71 6.58
N ALA A 282 -17.80 -27.10 5.47
CA ALA A 282 -17.12 -27.27 4.19
C ALA A 282 -16.48 -25.94 3.74
N ILE A 283 -17.23 -24.83 3.88
CA ILE A 283 -16.75 -23.48 3.54
C ILE A 283 -15.60 -23.05 4.48
N PHE A 284 -15.70 -23.36 5.78
CA PHE A 284 -14.68 -22.97 6.77
C PHE A 284 -13.27 -23.44 6.38
N ASN A 285 -13.15 -24.64 5.83
CA ASN A 285 -11.84 -25.17 5.42
C ASN A 285 -11.17 -24.34 4.35
N VAL A 286 -11.92 -23.92 3.34
CA VAL A 286 -11.44 -23.04 2.26
C VAL A 286 -11.02 -21.67 2.83
N LEU A 287 -11.88 -21.11 3.68
CA LEU A 287 -11.62 -19.84 4.34
C LEU A 287 -10.39 -19.90 5.27
N TYR A 288 -10.19 -20.99 5.97
CA TYR A 288 -9.07 -21.16 6.89
C TYR A 288 -7.71 -21.26 6.16
N ILE A 289 -7.67 -21.94 5.02
CA ILE A 289 -6.46 -21.99 4.18
C ILE A 289 -6.15 -20.59 3.66
N GLN A 290 -7.16 -19.89 3.13
CA GLN A 290 -7.00 -18.52 2.65
C GLN A 290 -6.56 -17.57 3.79
N PHE A 291 -7.14 -17.70 4.98
CA PHE A 291 -6.72 -16.94 6.17
C PHE A 291 -5.24 -17.14 6.52
N LYS A 292 -4.71 -18.36 6.46
CA LYS A 292 -3.28 -18.61 6.72
C LYS A 292 -2.38 -17.89 5.71
N LEU A 293 -2.75 -17.87 4.45
CA LEU A 293 -2.00 -17.20 3.38
C LEU A 293 -2.08 -15.68 3.53
N ASP A 294 -3.30 -15.19 3.75
CA ASP A 294 -3.54 -13.76 3.98
C ASP A 294 -2.79 -13.27 5.23
N LYS A 295 -2.69 -14.09 6.28
CA LYS A 295 -1.90 -13.76 7.47
C LYS A 295 -0.42 -13.52 7.14
N ALA A 296 0.17 -14.31 6.25
CA ALA A 296 1.56 -14.11 5.82
C ALA A 296 1.72 -12.83 4.98
N ALA A 297 0.82 -12.57 4.04
CA ALA A 297 0.82 -11.34 3.24
C ALA A 297 0.57 -10.09 4.10
N TYR A 298 -0.38 -10.18 5.03
CA TYR A 298 -0.70 -9.10 5.97
C TYR A 298 0.46 -8.83 6.94
N LYS A 299 1.23 -9.86 7.35
CA LYS A 299 2.43 -9.65 8.16
C LYS A 299 3.46 -8.79 7.42
N ARG A 300 3.76 -9.11 6.15
CA ARG A 300 4.68 -8.29 5.33
C ARG A 300 4.22 -6.83 5.20
N TYR A 301 2.92 -6.58 5.19
CA TYR A 301 2.34 -5.24 5.21
C TYR A 301 2.51 -4.56 6.58
N THR A 302 2.23 -5.28 7.68
CA THR A 302 2.42 -4.72 9.03
C THR A 302 3.89 -4.44 9.34
N ASP A 303 4.82 -5.25 8.82
CA ASP A 303 6.26 -5.00 8.94
C ASP A 303 6.63 -3.62 8.34
N ILE A 304 5.96 -3.19 7.26
CA ILE A 304 6.13 -1.84 6.70
C ILE A 304 5.59 -0.76 7.65
N LEU A 305 4.43 -0.99 8.25
CA LEU A 305 3.83 -0.03 9.19
C LEU A 305 4.64 0.11 10.50
N GLU A 306 5.40 -0.92 10.85
CA GLU A 306 6.23 -1.00 12.05
C GLU A 306 7.67 -0.48 11.85
N LEU A 307 8.06 -0.13 10.62
CA LEU A 307 9.34 0.52 10.36
C LEU A 307 9.47 1.81 11.18
N ASN A 308 10.70 2.22 11.44
CA ASN A 308 10.95 3.41 12.23
C ASN A 308 10.41 4.67 11.53
N ASN A 309 9.80 5.56 12.29
CA ASN A 309 9.47 6.89 11.84
C ASN A 309 10.69 7.80 11.97
N ASP A 310 10.76 8.81 11.12
CA ASP A 310 11.67 9.92 11.40
C ASP A 310 11.10 10.74 12.56
N GLY A 311 11.79 10.65 13.71
CA GLY A 311 11.37 11.33 14.93
C GLY A 311 11.34 12.85 14.77
N GLN A 312 12.19 13.42 13.93
CA GLN A 312 12.28 14.85 13.70
C GLN A 312 11.12 15.42 12.87
N LEU A 313 10.43 14.58 12.07
CA LEU A 313 9.18 14.99 11.40
C LEU A 313 8.01 15.12 12.37
N LEU A 314 8.05 14.39 13.50
CA LEU A 314 6.94 14.31 14.45
C LEU A 314 7.16 15.17 15.71
N ALA A 315 8.43 15.41 16.04
CA ALA A 315 8.83 16.14 17.24
C ALA A 315 10.07 16.98 16.93
N GLY A 316 10.44 17.86 17.82
CA GLY A 316 11.57 18.79 17.69
C GLY A 316 11.15 20.22 17.94
N LYS A 317 12.12 21.11 18.06
CA LYS A 317 11.87 22.55 18.25
C LYS A 317 11.37 23.17 16.96
N GLU A 318 10.24 23.86 16.99
CA GLU A 318 9.84 24.71 15.87
C GLU A 318 10.86 25.83 15.71
N VAL A 319 11.20 26.12 14.47
CA VAL A 319 12.23 27.09 14.12
C VAL A 319 11.67 28.22 13.28
N ASN A 320 12.22 29.40 13.53
CA ASN A 320 11.99 30.57 12.71
C ASN A 320 13.34 31.08 12.21
N LEU A 321 13.72 30.67 10.99
CA LEU A 321 14.99 31.01 10.39
C LEU A 321 14.91 32.43 9.83
N MET A 322 15.74 33.32 10.35
CA MET A 322 15.79 34.71 9.87
C MET A 322 16.82 34.90 8.76
N TYR A 323 17.96 34.25 8.84
CA TYR A 323 19.12 34.51 7.99
C TYR A 323 19.45 33.36 7.04
N GLY A 324 19.59 32.15 7.55
CA GLY A 324 19.99 30.96 6.80
C GLY A 324 21.51 30.74 6.74
N ASN A 325 22.21 31.03 7.85
CA ASN A 325 23.59 30.60 8.02
C ASN A 325 23.65 29.10 8.19
N ILE A 326 24.69 28.46 7.66
CA ILE A 326 24.87 27.00 7.69
C ILE A 326 26.26 26.71 8.24
N GLU A 327 26.34 25.88 9.28
CA GLU A 327 27.60 25.44 9.85
C GLU A 327 27.62 23.93 10.03
N PHE A 328 28.59 23.27 9.42
CA PHE A 328 28.94 21.87 9.68
C PHE A 328 30.12 21.88 10.64
N ASN A 329 29.94 21.30 11.83
CA ASN A 329 30.96 21.30 12.86
C ASN A 329 31.42 19.86 13.12
N GLU A 330 32.63 19.55 12.64
CA GLU A 330 33.32 18.26 12.77
C GLU A 330 32.43 17.06 12.47
N ILE A 331 31.61 17.12 11.42
CA ILE A 331 30.70 16.04 11.09
C ILE A 331 31.42 14.80 10.57
N SER A 332 31.06 13.63 11.13
CA SER A 332 31.41 12.33 10.59
C SER A 332 30.15 11.60 10.14
N PHE A 333 30.23 10.83 9.06
CA PHE A 333 29.11 10.06 8.55
C PHE A 333 29.53 8.75 7.89
N LEU A 334 28.84 7.65 8.27
CA LEU A 334 29.03 6.30 7.74
C LEU A 334 27.71 5.72 7.20
N TYR A 335 27.74 5.17 5.98
CA TYR A 335 26.63 4.36 5.48
C TYR A 335 26.69 2.95 6.07
N ASN A 336 25.60 2.51 6.70
CA ASN A 336 25.44 1.16 7.27
C ASN A 336 26.62 0.74 8.19
N ASN A 337 27.24 1.68 8.91
CA ASN A 337 28.39 1.49 9.79
C ASN A 337 29.61 0.81 9.13
N LYS A 338 29.74 0.91 7.79
CA LYS A 338 30.81 0.23 7.05
C LYS A 338 31.59 1.13 6.11
N ARG A 339 30.93 2.09 5.48
CA ARG A 339 31.57 2.99 4.49
C ARG A 339 31.57 4.41 5.04
N GLU A 340 32.72 4.84 5.51
CA GLU A 340 32.96 6.22 5.92
C GLU A 340 32.91 7.14 4.68
N ILE A 341 32.16 8.23 4.79
CA ILE A 341 32.03 9.26 3.75
C ILE A 341 32.66 10.55 4.23
N PHE A 342 32.42 10.92 5.49
CA PHE A 342 33.00 12.11 6.10
C PHE A 342 33.66 11.75 7.42
N ASN A 343 34.83 12.38 7.67
CA ASN A 343 35.57 12.28 8.92
C ASN A 343 35.92 13.69 9.38
N LYS A 344 35.23 14.18 10.41
CA LYS A 344 35.40 15.51 11.02
C LYS A 344 35.37 16.67 10.01
N LEU A 345 34.47 16.61 9.02
CA LEU A 345 34.30 17.66 8.04
C LEU A 345 33.71 18.91 8.70
N SER A 346 34.35 20.05 8.53
CA SER A 346 33.88 21.36 8.99
C SER A 346 33.73 22.31 7.81
N LEU A 347 32.61 23.04 7.76
CA LEU A 347 32.25 23.95 6.69
C LEU A 347 31.29 25.02 7.21
N SER A 348 31.54 26.29 6.88
CA SER A 348 30.65 27.40 7.19
C SER A 348 30.23 28.12 5.92
N ILE A 349 28.93 28.40 5.79
CA ILE A 349 28.32 29.15 4.69
C ILE A 349 27.48 30.27 5.30
N LYS A 350 27.80 31.52 4.95
CA LYS A 350 27.12 32.69 5.49
C LYS A 350 25.76 32.90 4.82
N SER A 351 24.87 33.56 5.53
CA SER A 351 23.58 33.98 5.00
C SER A 351 23.75 34.78 3.70
N GLY A 352 22.97 34.45 2.69
CA GLY A 352 23.01 35.08 1.37
C GLY A 352 24.18 34.66 0.50
N GLU A 353 25.15 33.89 1.01
CA GLU A 353 26.29 33.39 0.25
C GLU A 353 25.88 32.36 -0.81
N LYS A 354 26.50 32.45 -1.98
CA LYS A 354 26.34 31.45 -3.05
C LYS A 354 27.57 30.58 -3.10
N VAL A 355 27.39 29.30 -2.81
CA VAL A 355 28.44 28.32 -2.71
C VAL A 355 28.26 27.22 -3.76
N ALA A 356 29.27 26.93 -4.53
CA ALA A 356 29.30 25.76 -5.40
C ALA A 356 30.14 24.64 -4.75
N ILE A 357 29.60 23.43 -4.72
CA ILE A 357 30.32 22.24 -4.28
C ILE A 357 30.71 21.43 -5.51
N VAL A 358 31.99 21.25 -5.73
CA VAL A 358 32.55 20.51 -6.86
C VAL A 358 33.40 19.34 -6.35
N GLY A 359 33.64 18.35 -7.19
CA GLY A 359 34.47 17.19 -6.87
C GLY A 359 34.10 15.98 -7.72
N GLU A 360 34.91 14.95 -7.67
CA GLU A 360 34.70 13.71 -8.42
C GLU A 360 33.39 13.00 -8.03
N SER A 361 32.91 12.10 -8.89
CA SER A 361 31.77 11.24 -8.54
C SER A 361 32.14 10.38 -7.34
N GLY A 362 31.26 10.34 -6.34
CA GLY A 362 31.50 9.60 -5.08
C GLY A 362 32.27 10.36 -4.01
N SER A 363 32.64 11.63 -4.21
CA SER A 363 33.34 12.46 -3.19
C SER A 363 32.50 12.83 -1.97
N GLY A 364 31.17 12.58 -1.99
CA GLY A 364 30.26 12.84 -0.86
C GLY A 364 29.27 14.00 -1.08
N LYS A 365 29.27 14.70 -2.23
CA LYS A 365 28.40 15.87 -2.50
C LYS A 365 26.94 15.64 -2.18
N SER A 366 26.33 14.60 -2.74
CA SER A 366 24.91 14.28 -2.51
C SER A 366 24.66 13.81 -1.08
N THR A 367 25.64 13.24 -0.39
CA THR A 367 25.55 12.89 1.03
C THR A 367 25.52 14.15 1.89
N LEU A 368 26.35 15.14 1.57
CA LEU A 368 26.36 16.43 2.27
C LEU A 368 25.01 17.15 2.17
N ILE A 369 24.41 17.16 0.96
CA ILE A 369 23.05 17.70 0.77
C ILE A 369 22.02 16.95 1.61
N LYS A 370 22.06 15.62 1.61
CA LYS A 370 21.10 14.81 2.39
C LYS A 370 21.25 15.01 3.89
N LEU A 371 22.44 15.27 4.39
CA LEU A 371 22.70 15.67 5.76
C LEU A 371 22.11 17.06 6.04
N LEU A 372 22.33 18.03 5.14
CA LEU A 372 21.82 19.39 5.30
C LEU A 372 20.30 19.45 5.31
N ILE A 373 19.61 18.68 4.47
CA ILE A 373 18.15 18.64 4.46
C ILE A 373 17.56 17.72 5.54
N GLY A 374 18.40 17.14 6.41
CA GLY A 374 17.95 16.31 7.54
C GLY A 374 17.50 14.90 7.16
N LEU A 375 17.66 14.46 5.90
CA LEU A 375 17.36 13.08 5.48
C LEU A 375 18.34 12.05 6.04
N LEU A 376 19.58 12.47 6.27
CA LEU A 376 20.61 11.69 6.93
C LEU A 376 21.04 12.41 8.20
N LYS A 377 21.50 11.64 9.19
CA LYS A 377 21.96 12.17 10.48
C LYS A 377 23.46 11.90 10.61
N PRO A 378 24.27 12.89 10.99
CA PRO A 378 25.69 12.65 11.23
C PRO A 378 25.87 11.63 12.37
N SER A 379 26.90 10.80 12.27
CA SER A 379 27.28 9.87 13.34
C SER A 379 27.99 10.57 14.49
N GLU A 380 28.75 11.63 14.17
CA GLU A 380 29.43 12.51 15.13
C GLU A 380 29.40 13.95 14.60
N GLY A 381 29.59 14.92 15.50
CA GLY A 381 29.52 16.33 15.20
C GLY A 381 28.09 16.87 15.12
N ALA A 382 27.92 18.10 14.65
CA ALA A 382 26.61 18.75 14.53
C ALA A 382 26.51 19.66 13.31
N ILE A 383 25.29 19.85 12.81
CA ILE A 383 24.97 20.81 11.75
C ILE A 383 24.09 21.88 12.38
N PHE A 384 24.49 23.13 12.24
CA PHE A 384 23.72 24.26 12.74
C PHE A 384 23.16 25.05 11.56
N ILE A 385 21.91 25.46 11.69
CA ILE A 385 21.27 26.40 10.79
C ILE A 385 20.88 27.61 11.63
N ASP A 386 21.48 28.74 11.34
CA ASP A 386 21.55 29.86 12.26
C ASP A 386 22.03 29.36 13.65
N ASP A 387 21.29 29.58 14.73
CA ASP A 387 21.66 29.13 16.08
C ASP A 387 21.04 27.77 16.47
N TYR A 388 20.36 27.08 15.52
CA TYR A 388 19.65 25.84 15.80
C TYR A 388 20.46 24.61 15.38
N ASN A 389 20.61 23.65 16.26
CA ASN A 389 21.11 22.31 15.87
C ASN A 389 20.06 21.56 15.05
N LEU A 390 20.40 21.17 13.84
CA LEU A 390 19.51 20.48 12.91
C LEU A 390 18.90 19.20 13.51
N LEU A 391 19.64 18.47 14.36
CA LEU A 391 19.14 17.26 15.02
C LEU A 391 18.03 17.52 16.03
N GLU A 392 17.90 18.76 16.53
CA GLU A 392 16.87 19.15 17.50
C GLU A 392 15.65 19.82 16.85
N MET A 393 15.77 20.18 15.56
CA MET A 393 14.70 20.87 14.83
C MET A 393 13.54 19.95 14.48
N ASN A 394 12.35 20.52 14.43
CA ASN A 394 11.22 19.93 13.72
C ASN A 394 11.42 20.11 12.22
N LEU A 395 11.61 19.00 11.47
CA LEU A 395 11.88 19.06 10.04
C LEU A 395 10.73 19.64 9.22
N ASN A 396 9.45 19.46 9.64
CA ASN A 396 8.33 20.10 8.95
C ASN A 396 8.41 21.63 9.03
N SER A 397 8.85 22.16 10.17
CA SER A 397 9.09 23.60 10.35
C SER A 397 10.30 24.06 9.52
N TYR A 398 11.39 23.29 9.52
CA TYR A 398 12.60 23.57 8.75
C TYR A 398 12.34 23.60 7.24
N TYR A 399 11.55 22.67 6.71
CA TYR A 399 11.23 22.60 5.26
C TYR A 399 10.44 23.80 4.72
N ASN A 400 9.88 24.65 5.56
CA ASN A 400 9.34 25.94 5.12
C ASN A 400 10.45 26.90 4.64
N TYR A 401 11.69 26.70 5.08
CA TYR A 401 12.85 27.57 4.81
C TYR A 401 13.87 26.95 3.84
N VAL A 402 13.61 25.74 3.38
CA VAL A 402 14.53 25.04 2.45
C VAL A 402 13.81 24.66 1.18
N THR A 403 14.43 24.89 0.04
CA THR A 403 13.98 24.36 -1.25
C THR A 403 15.11 23.57 -1.91
N TYR A 404 14.77 22.36 -2.32
CA TYR A 404 15.68 21.43 -2.99
C TYR A 404 15.22 21.13 -4.41
N VAL A 405 16.05 21.47 -5.39
CA VAL A 405 15.89 21.07 -6.78
C VAL A 405 16.85 19.92 -7.05
N SER A 406 16.30 18.71 -7.19
CA SER A 406 17.07 17.48 -7.37
C SER A 406 17.54 17.29 -8.82
N GLN A 407 18.57 16.50 -9.00
CA GLN A 407 19.15 16.13 -10.30
C GLN A 407 18.12 15.55 -11.26
N ASP A 408 17.26 14.63 -10.79
CA ASP A 408 16.26 13.94 -11.62
C ASP A 408 15.05 14.83 -11.99
N SER A 409 14.90 15.99 -11.35
CA SER A 409 13.81 16.95 -11.60
C SER A 409 12.44 16.28 -11.77
N PRO A 410 11.89 15.60 -10.74
CA PRO A 410 10.70 14.78 -10.87
C PRO A 410 9.46 15.59 -11.26
N ILE A 411 8.76 15.09 -12.27
CA ILE A 411 7.46 15.58 -12.73
C ILE A 411 6.44 14.50 -12.36
N PHE A 412 5.40 14.89 -11.63
CA PHE A 412 4.32 13.98 -11.27
C PHE A 412 3.14 14.08 -12.24
N ASP A 413 2.32 13.05 -12.28
CA ASP A 413 1.12 13.02 -13.10
C ASP A 413 0.11 14.07 -12.61
N GLY A 414 -0.02 15.14 -13.38
CA GLY A 414 -0.81 16.31 -13.05
C GLY A 414 -0.68 17.36 -14.14
N THR A 415 -1.32 18.51 -13.93
CA THR A 415 -1.26 19.64 -14.85
C THR A 415 0.08 20.37 -14.76
N LEU A 416 0.37 21.22 -15.76
CA LEU A 416 1.52 22.12 -15.73
C LEU A 416 1.48 23.00 -14.47
N ARG A 417 0.31 23.57 -14.15
CA ARG A 417 0.07 24.37 -12.94
C ARG A 417 0.46 23.60 -11.68
N GLU A 418 -0.12 22.42 -11.48
CA GLU A 418 0.11 21.59 -10.28
C GLU A 418 1.59 21.25 -10.10
N ASN A 419 2.29 20.99 -11.20
CA ASN A 419 3.72 20.68 -11.19
C ASN A 419 4.62 21.89 -10.85
N ILE A 420 4.11 23.13 -10.97
CA ILE A 420 4.85 24.35 -10.62
C ILE A 420 4.56 24.78 -9.19
N VAL A 421 3.27 24.89 -8.82
CA VAL A 421 2.86 25.56 -7.59
C VAL A 421 2.70 24.63 -6.38
N PHE A 422 2.76 23.31 -6.55
CA PHE A 422 2.62 22.31 -5.46
C PHE A 422 1.41 22.58 -4.53
N GLY A 423 0.24 22.84 -5.12
CA GLY A 423 -0.99 23.06 -4.38
C GLY A 423 -1.17 24.48 -3.80
N LYS A 424 -0.23 25.40 -3.98
CA LYS A 424 -0.40 26.80 -3.62
C LYS A 424 -1.36 27.49 -4.58
N THR A 425 -2.13 28.45 -4.08
CA THR A 425 -3.03 29.27 -4.92
C THR A 425 -2.26 30.46 -5.48
N ILE A 426 -1.87 30.40 -6.75
CA ILE A 426 -1.08 31.40 -7.45
C ILE A 426 -1.86 31.89 -8.69
N LYS A 427 -1.80 33.20 -8.98
CA LYS A 427 -2.42 33.78 -10.17
C LYS A 427 -1.76 33.24 -11.44
N SER A 428 -2.56 33.01 -12.49
CA SER A 428 -2.06 32.47 -13.76
C SER A 428 -1.01 33.36 -14.41
N ASN A 429 -1.15 34.68 -14.31
CA ASN A 429 -0.18 35.61 -14.88
C ASN A 429 1.21 35.49 -14.23
N ASP A 430 1.26 35.30 -12.90
CA ASP A 430 2.54 35.16 -12.18
C ASP A 430 3.24 33.86 -12.61
N ILE A 431 2.48 32.79 -12.85
CA ILE A 431 3.03 31.52 -13.35
C ILE A 431 3.57 31.70 -14.76
N ILE A 432 2.85 32.38 -15.64
CA ILE A 432 3.28 32.62 -17.03
C ILE A 432 4.56 33.47 -17.08
N GLU A 433 4.66 34.50 -16.22
CA GLU A 433 5.86 35.32 -16.08
C GLU A 433 7.07 34.44 -15.69
N VAL A 434 6.89 33.56 -14.71
CA VAL A 434 7.96 32.64 -14.28
C VAL A 434 8.32 31.66 -15.39
N LEU A 435 7.35 31.14 -16.15
CA LEU A 435 7.63 30.29 -17.32
C LEU A 435 8.48 31.02 -18.37
N GLU A 436 8.29 32.31 -18.54
CA GLU A 436 9.14 33.14 -19.41
C GLU A 436 10.56 33.25 -18.87
N LYS A 437 10.73 33.54 -17.57
CA LYS A 437 12.04 33.64 -16.89
C LYS A 437 12.86 32.36 -16.99
N VAL A 438 12.21 31.18 -16.93
CA VAL A 438 12.89 29.88 -17.09
C VAL A 438 12.95 29.40 -18.56
N GLY A 439 12.55 30.23 -19.52
CA GLY A 439 12.61 29.91 -20.95
C GLY A 439 11.59 28.84 -21.40
N LEU A 440 10.45 28.71 -20.73
CA LEU A 440 9.38 27.77 -21.07
C LEU A 440 8.16 28.45 -21.74
N LYS A 441 8.23 29.74 -22.09
CA LYS A 441 7.14 30.46 -22.76
C LYS A 441 6.70 29.78 -24.06
N ASN A 442 7.64 29.35 -24.91
CA ASN A 442 7.35 28.69 -26.16
C ASN A 442 6.69 27.31 -25.98
N LEU A 443 7.03 26.60 -24.91
CA LEU A 443 6.35 25.37 -24.53
C LEU A 443 4.90 25.70 -24.15
N TYR A 444 4.69 26.65 -23.23
CA TYR A 444 3.36 27.07 -22.78
C TYR A 444 2.43 27.47 -23.93
N LEU A 445 2.94 28.25 -24.90
CA LEU A 445 2.15 28.68 -26.05
C LEU A 445 1.72 27.54 -27.00
N LYS A 446 2.42 26.42 -26.97
CA LYS A 446 2.07 25.22 -27.76
C LYS A 446 1.05 24.30 -27.07
N LEU A 447 0.75 24.54 -25.81
CA LEU A 447 -0.16 23.70 -25.04
C LEU A 447 -1.61 24.16 -25.21
N GLU A 448 -2.46 23.32 -25.75
CA GLU A 448 -3.87 23.64 -26.05
C GLU A 448 -4.67 24.08 -24.82
N ALA A 449 -4.46 23.41 -23.68
CA ALA A 449 -5.12 23.75 -22.41
C ALA A 449 -4.27 24.68 -21.52
N GLY A 450 -3.18 25.27 -22.03
CA GLY A 450 -2.31 26.18 -21.28
C GLY A 450 -1.79 25.56 -19.98
N LEU A 451 -1.99 26.24 -18.86
CA LEU A 451 -1.54 25.79 -17.52
C LEU A 451 -2.25 24.52 -17.03
N ASP A 452 -3.43 24.20 -17.57
CA ASP A 452 -4.23 23.05 -17.16
C ASP A 452 -3.94 21.79 -18.03
N THR A 453 -2.96 21.89 -18.93
CA THR A 453 -2.47 20.76 -19.73
C THR A 453 -1.83 19.70 -18.82
N LYS A 454 -2.28 18.44 -18.93
CA LYS A 454 -1.70 17.30 -18.24
C LYS A 454 -0.36 16.91 -18.86
N LEU A 455 0.66 16.77 -18.02
CA LEU A 455 2.02 16.44 -18.47
C LEU A 455 2.29 14.94 -18.60
N GLY A 456 1.34 14.12 -18.15
CA GLY A 456 1.46 12.66 -18.14
C GLY A 456 2.43 12.13 -17.10
N GLU A 457 2.46 10.81 -16.97
CA GLU A 457 3.32 10.12 -16.01
C GLU A 457 4.80 10.44 -16.27
N LYS A 458 5.51 10.92 -15.26
CA LYS A 458 6.92 11.37 -15.34
C LYS A 458 7.19 12.45 -16.40
N GLY A 459 6.16 13.23 -16.79
CA GLY A 459 6.30 14.26 -17.81
C GLY A 459 6.78 13.70 -19.16
N THR A 460 6.15 12.63 -19.65
CA THR A 460 6.54 11.94 -20.88
C THR A 460 6.52 12.84 -22.12
N THR A 461 5.77 13.93 -22.08
CA THR A 461 5.68 14.94 -23.14
C THR A 461 6.79 15.97 -23.11
N LEU A 462 7.60 16.02 -22.04
CA LEU A 462 8.66 17.00 -21.85
C LEU A 462 10.05 16.41 -22.12
N SER A 463 10.91 17.21 -22.77
CA SER A 463 12.34 16.93 -22.87
C SER A 463 13.04 17.04 -21.50
N GLY A 464 14.24 16.46 -21.36
CA GLY A 464 15.03 16.55 -20.12
C GLY A 464 15.29 18.00 -19.70
N GLY A 465 15.63 18.88 -20.64
CA GLY A 465 15.85 20.30 -20.36
C GLY A 465 14.57 21.04 -19.96
N GLU A 466 13.39 20.70 -20.52
CA GLU A 466 12.12 21.28 -20.10
C GLU A 466 11.73 20.85 -18.69
N LYS A 467 11.99 19.60 -18.31
CA LYS A 467 11.78 19.11 -16.94
C LYS A 467 12.64 19.86 -15.93
N GLN A 468 13.92 20.07 -16.23
CA GLN A 468 14.80 20.84 -15.36
C GLN A 468 14.38 22.31 -15.24
N ARG A 469 14.02 22.97 -16.34
CA ARG A 469 13.49 24.34 -16.28
C ARG A 469 12.18 24.43 -15.51
N LEU A 470 11.31 23.44 -15.64
CA LEU A 470 10.08 23.38 -14.87
C LEU A 470 10.35 23.21 -13.35
N ALA A 471 11.34 22.39 -12.99
CA ALA A 471 11.76 22.25 -11.60
C ALA A 471 12.35 23.56 -11.06
N LEU A 472 13.13 24.30 -11.86
CA LEU A 472 13.63 25.61 -11.49
C LEU A 472 12.50 26.63 -11.31
N ALA A 473 11.42 26.57 -12.11
CA ALA A 473 10.27 27.48 -11.96
C ALA A 473 9.63 27.41 -10.57
N ARG A 474 9.72 26.28 -9.87
CA ARG A 474 9.23 26.08 -8.50
C ARG A 474 9.87 27.02 -7.48
N LEU A 475 11.09 27.47 -7.74
CA LEU A 475 11.84 28.38 -6.85
C LEU A 475 11.08 29.67 -6.58
N TRP A 476 10.44 30.27 -7.61
CA TRP A 476 9.74 31.55 -7.50
C TRP A 476 8.52 31.51 -6.58
N PHE A 477 7.98 30.31 -6.35
CA PHE A 477 6.82 30.12 -5.49
C PHE A 477 7.19 29.56 -4.11
N SER A 478 8.49 29.63 -3.77
CA SER A 478 9.04 29.23 -2.48
C SER A 478 9.54 30.42 -1.69
N ASP A 479 9.14 30.48 -0.40
CA ASP A 479 9.59 31.48 0.56
C ASP A 479 10.93 31.07 1.25
N ALA A 480 11.58 30.04 0.75
CA ALA A 480 12.79 29.48 1.32
C ALA A 480 13.94 30.48 1.40
N LYS A 481 14.71 30.40 2.49
CA LYS A 481 15.95 31.14 2.73
C LYS A 481 17.18 30.38 2.25
N ILE A 482 17.10 29.04 2.27
CA ILE A 482 18.17 28.15 1.85
C ILE A 482 17.71 27.42 0.57
N ILE A 483 18.47 27.58 -0.49
CA ILE A 483 18.19 26.98 -1.79
C ILE A 483 19.32 25.98 -2.13
N ILE A 484 18.91 24.78 -2.50
CA ILE A 484 19.84 23.73 -2.90
C ILE A 484 19.53 23.31 -4.33
N LEU A 485 20.52 23.46 -5.20
CA LEU A 485 20.47 23.11 -6.62
C LEU A 485 21.42 21.94 -6.90
N ASP A 486 20.88 20.74 -7.08
CA ASP A 486 21.68 19.53 -7.32
C ASP A 486 21.66 19.21 -8.82
N GLU A 487 22.70 19.61 -9.56
CA GLU A 487 22.84 19.45 -11.02
C GLU A 487 21.60 19.93 -11.81
N ALA A 488 20.94 20.97 -11.32
CA ALA A 488 19.63 21.42 -11.81
C ALA A 488 19.62 21.91 -13.28
N THR A 489 20.78 22.04 -13.93
CA THR A 489 20.95 22.52 -15.32
C THR A 489 21.67 21.53 -16.23
N SER A 490 21.96 20.33 -15.76
CA SER A 490 22.80 19.35 -16.49
C SER A 490 22.24 18.93 -17.86
N ALA A 491 20.92 19.01 -18.09
CA ALA A 491 20.28 18.67 -19.36
C ALA A 491 20.03 19.90 -20.28
N LEU A 492 20.51 21.10 -19.91
CA LEU A 492 20.38 22.31 -20.72
C LEU A 492 21.59 22.46 -21.68
N ASP A 493 21.33 23.06 -22.82
CA ASP A 493 22.41 23.58 -23.65
C ASP A 493 23.00 24.86 -23.04
N ASN A 494 24.25 25.18 -23.38
CA ASN A 494 25.00 26.28 -22.75
C ASN A 494 24.33 27.65 -22.89
N ILE A 495 23.65 27.94 -24.01
CA ILE A 495 23.00 29.23 -24.26
C ILE A 495 21.75 29.36 -23.40
N THR A 496 20.93 28.29 -23.34
CA THR A 496 19.72 28.25 -22.50
C THR A 496 20.10 28.28 -21.03
N GLU A 497 21.13 27.53 -20.62
CA GLU A 497 21.63 27.51 -19.25
C GLU A 497 22.03 28.92 -18.79
N GLU A 498 22.82 29.65 -19.55
CA GLU A 498 23.27 30.99 -19.20
C GLU A 498 22.10 31.95 -18.97
N LYS A 499 21.12 31.99 -19.90
CA LYS A 499 19.94 32.84 -19.79
C LYS A 499 19.07 32.50 -18.57
N VAL A 500 18.82 31.22 -18.35
CA VAL A 500 17.99 30.76 -17.23
C VAL A 500 18.68 31.03 -15.90
N MET A 501 20.00 30.75 -15.83
CA MET A 501 20.78 30.96 -14.61
C MET A 501 20.92 32.42 -14.24
N LEU A 502 21.00 33.34 -15.20
CA LEU A 502 20.99 34.78 -14.92
C LEU A 502 19.70 35.16 -14.13
N ASN A 503 18.54 34.75 -14.63
CA ASN A 503 17.26 35.04 -13.95
C ASN A 503 17.15 34.33 -12.58
N VAL A 504 17.64 33.09 -12.49
CA VAL A 504 17.68 32.33 -11.24
C VAL A 504 18.57 33.03 -10.22
N MET A 505 19.79 33.43 -10.60
CA MET A 505 20.74 34.06 -9.69
C MET A 505 20.27 35.45 -9.23
N GLU A 506 19.57 36.21 -10.07
CA GLU A 506 18.90 37.44 -9.68
C GLU A 506 17.83 37.20 -8.62
N PHE A 507 16.98 36.17 -8.81
CA PHE A 507 15.98 35.77 -7.83
C PHE A 507 16.60 35.30 -6.50
N LEU A 508 17.78 34.68 -6.56
CA LEU A 508 18.49 34.13 -5.40
C LEU A 508 19.38 35.15 -4.69
N LYS A 509 19.39 36.42 -5.07
CA LYS A 509 20.34 37.44 -4.59
C LYS A 509 20.49 37.46 -3.07
N ASP A 510 19.39 37.38 -2.34
CA ASP A 510 19.36 37.49 -0.87
C ASP A 510 19.15 36.11 -0.18
N LYS A 511 19.36 35.02 -0.89
CA LYS A 511 19.15 33.65 -0.39
C LYS A 511 20.47 32.89 -0.30
N THR A 512 20.65 32.16 0.78
CA THR A 512 21.78 31.22 0.90
C THR A 512 21.60 30.11 -0.12
N THR A 513 22.57 29.95 -1.02
CA THR A 513 22.43 29.02 -2.14
C THR A 513 23.60 28.05 -2.20
N ILE A 514 23.28 26.76 -2.24
CA ILE A 514 24.26 25.68 -2.42
C ILE A 514 23.98 25.01 -3.76
N MET A 515 25.00 24.97 -4.61
CA MET A 515 24.92 24.36 -5.94
C MET A 515 25.89 23.20 -6.05
N ILE A 516 25.42 22.02 -6.44
CA ILE A 516 26.28 20.96 -6.96
C ILE A 516 26.36 21.15 -8.47
N ALA A 517 27.55 21.39 -8.97
CA ALA A 517 27.75 21.62 -10.38
C ALA A 517 28.88 20.75 -10.93
N HIS A 518 28.66 20.23 -12.14
CA HIS A 518 29.66 19.50 -12.95
C HIS A 518 30.12 20.31 -14.17
N ARG A 519 29.55 21.50 -14.41
CA ARG A 519 29.84 22.35 -15.54
C ARG A 519 30.56 23.63 -15.11
N PHE A 520 31.63 24.00 -15.81
CA PHE A 520 32.40 25.20 -15.54
C PHE A 520 31.58 26.49 -15.61
N ASN A 521 30.64 26.57 -16.55
CA ASN A 521 29.82 27.76 -16.74
C ASN A 521 28.91 28.07 -15.56
N SER A 522 28.41 27.04 -14.88
CA SER A 522 27.52 27.18 -13.73
C SER A 522 28.23 27.71 -12.47
N ILE A 523 29.58 27.51 -12.37
CA ILE A 523 30.35 27.87 -11.17
C ILE A 523 31.17 29.14 -11.33
N LYS A 524 31.38 29.61 -12.55
CA LYS A 524 32.29 30.74 -12.85
C LYS A 524 31.90 32.05 -12.15
N ASN A 525 30.62 32.23 -11.90
CA ASN A 525 30.07 33.46 -11.30
C ASN A 525 29.66 33.27 -9.83
N VAL A 526 30.06 32.16 -9.19
CA VAL A 526 29.74 31.87 -7.78
C VAL A 526 30.83 32.47 -6.89
N GLU A 527 30.42 33.03 -5.76
CA GLU A 527 31.31 33.73 -4.83
C GLU A 527 32.36 32.80 -4.21
N ASN A 528 31.95 31.58 -3.87
CA ASN A 528 32.81 30.62 -3.19
C ASN A 528 32.63 29.21 -3.78
N ILE A 529 33.71 28.54 -4.08
CA ILE A 529 33.73 27.17 -4.57
C ILE A 529 34.43 26.29 -3.54
N ILE A 530 33.79 25.20 -3.17
CA ILE A 530 34.33 24.21 -2.27
C ILE A 530 34.67 22.95 -3.06
N VAL A 531 35.94 22.57 -3.03
CA VAL A 531 36.40 21.35 -3.70
C VAL A 531 36.41 20.19 -2.72
N LEU A 532 35.55 19.21 -2.99
CA LEU A 532 35.38 18.01 -2.14
C LEU A 532 36.09 16.81 -2.79
N LYS A 533 37.00 16.17 -2.10
CA LYS A 533 37.68 14.94 -2.52
C LYS A 533 37.70 13.94 -1.37
N GLU A 534 37.22 12.73 -1.65
CA GLU A 534 37.21 11.61 -0.67
C GLU A 534 36.67 12.01 0.74
N GLY A 535 35.59 12.79 0.75
CA GLY A 535 34.97 13.25 1.99
C GLY A 535 35.66 14.40 2.72
N SER A 536 36.74 14.97 2.14
CA SER A 536 37.46 16.08 2.73
C SER A 536 37.43 17.31 1.82
N ILE A 537 37.44 18.50 2.41
CA ILE A 537 37.56 19.76 1.68
C ILE A 537 39.06 20.00 1.38
N ILE A 538 39.42 19.95 0.11
CA ILE A 538 40.82 20.14 -0.34
C ILE A 538 41.13 21.57 -0.82
N GLY A 539 40.09 22.39 -1.03
CA GLY A 539 40.25 23.80 -1.44
C GLY A 539 38.94 24.56 -1.28
N SER A 540 39.02 25.83 -0.98
CA SER A 540 37.89 26.74 -0.86
C SER A 540 38.31 28.17 -1.29
N GLY A 541 37.47 28.82 -2.12
CA GLY A 541 37.68 30.17 -2.56
C GLY A 541 37.01 30.53 -3.89
N SER A 542 37.29 31.72 -4.39
CA SER A 542 36.81 32.13 -5.71
C SER A 542 37.42 31.29 -6.82
N PHE A 543 36.75 31.22 -7.98
CA PHE A 543 37.25 30.49 -9.15
C PHE A 543 38.71 30.87 -9.54
N LYS A 544 39.05 32.17 -9.51
CA LYS A 544 40.39 32.65 -9.79
C LYS A 544 41.43 32.12 -8.79
N LYS A 545 41.10 32.21 -7.48
CA LYS A 545 41.98 31.75 -6.41
C LYS A 545 42.32 30.27 -6.55
N LEU A 546 41.32 29.45 -6.83
CA LEU A 546 41.50 28.00 -6.97
C LEU A 546 42.26 27.60 -8.23
N LEU A 547 42.28 28.44 -9.28
CA LEU A 547 43.12 28.23 -10.48
C LEU A 547 44.57 28.61 -10.24
N ASP A 548 44.80 29.62 -9.38
CA ASP A 548 46.16 30.11 -9.09
C ASP A 548 46.87 29.21 -8.07
N ASP A 549 46.13 28.51 -7.21
CA ASP A 549 46.63 27.60 -6.17
C ASP A 549 46.95 26.17 -6.71
N ASN A 550 46.66 25.85 -7.99
CA ASN A 550 46.99 24.60 -8.68
C ASN A 550 47.78 24.88 -9.94
#